data_7f897469f994a3608706a5683ee552b5
#
_entry.id   7f897469f994a3608706a5683ee552b5
#
_cell.length_a   1.000
_cell.length_b   1.000
_cell.length_c   1.000
_cell.angle_alpha   90.00
_cell.angle_beta   90.00
_cell.angle_gamma   90.00
#
_symmetry.space_group_name_H-M   'P 1'
#
loop_
_entity.id
_entity.type
_entity.pdbx_description
1 polymer ?
#
loop_
_entity_poly.entity_id
_entity_poly.type
_entity_poly.pdbx_seq_one_letter_code
_entity_poly.pdbx_strand_id
1 'polypeptide(L)'
;NSNIKKEKMQNILSSVGINVSRDESESLYGDYVNEELSLMSDGSVDEQVNAFNINLALEIKKDQVDQRFPLYIANVENQKFYVIPLRGAGLWAEIWGYIALKEDINTIKGVSFDHKSETAGLGAEITEDWFINSFNDEKIKDSDGNFVGVYLTKTNNDPGNSDKTDNEIDAISGA
;
A
#
# COMPACT_ATOMS: atom_id res chain seq x y z
N ASN A 1 -1.39 -21.39 2.94
CA ASN A 1 -0.70 -21.35 4.22
C ASN A 1 -1.37 -20.30 5.10
N SER A 2 -1.97 -20.71 6.23
CA SER A 2 -2.76 -19.85 7.12
C SER A 2 -1.98 -18.61 7.60
N ASN A 3 -0.70 -18.74 7.86
CA ASN A 3 0.13 -17.63 8.34
C ASN A 3 0.31 -16.51 7.30
N ILE A 4 0.50 -16.86 6.03
CA ILE A 4 0.61 -15.87 4.93
C ILE A 4 -0.70 -15.11 4.76
N LYS A 5 -1.83 -15.80 4.90
CA LYS A 5 -3.17 -15.19 4.84
C LYS A 5 -3.36 -14.16 5.95
N LYS A 6 -3.04 -14.54 7.18
CA LYS A 6 -3.15 -13.65 8.36
C LYS A 6 -2.23 -12.44 8.26
N GLU A 7 -1.01 -12.62 7.79
CA GLU A 7 -0.06 -11.54 7.55
C GLU A 7 -0.54 -10.56 6.49
N LYS A 8 -1.11 -11.07 5.38
CA LYS A 8 -1.74 -10.22 4.36
C LYS A 8 -2.88 -9.37 4.94
N MET A 9 -3.76 -9.98 5.75
CA MET A 9 -4.84 -9.27 6.43
C MET A 9 -4.31 -8.21 7.39
N GLN A 10 -3.28 -8.54 8.18
CA GLN A 10 -2.62 -7.64 9.09
C GLN A 10 -2.04 -6.41 8.37
N ASN A 11 -1.36 -6.61 7.24
CA ASN A 11 -0.76 -5.53 6.45
C ASN A 11 -1.83 -4.63 5.80
N ILE A 12 -2.93 -5.20 5.32
CA ILE A 12 -4.06 -4.42 4.80
C ILE A 12 -4.66 -3.55 5.91
N LEU A 13 -4.93 -4.11 7.09
CA LEU A 13 -5.45 -3.38 8.23
C LEU A 13 -4.49 -2.27 8.70
N SER A 14 -3.20 -2.56 8.75
CA SER A 14 -2.17 -1.58 9.13
C SER A 14 -2.17 -0.37 8.20
N SER A 15 -2.39 -0.53 6.90
CA SER A 15 -2.44 0.57 5.94
C SER A 15 -3.58 1.57 6.22
N VAL A 16 -4.65 1.14 6.87
CA VAL A 16 -5.78 1.99 7.30
C VAL A 16 -5.69 2.40 8.77
N GLY A 17 -4.55 2.16 9.41
CA GLY A 17 -4.29 2.56 10.80
C GLY A 17 -4.78 1.60 11.88
N ILE A 18 -5.17 0.38 11.50
CA ILE A 18 -5.63 -0.66 12.43
C ILE A 18 -4.49 -1.64 12.67
N ASN A 19 -3.77 -1.45 13.77
CA ASN A 19 -2.65 -2.31 14.16
C ASN A 19 -3.14 -3.44 15.05
N VAL A 20 -2.99 -4.67 14.58
CA VAL A 20 -3.50 -5.87 15.25
C VAL A 20 -2.43 -6.94 15.27
N SER A 21 -2.54 -7.86 16.22
CA SER A 21 -1.74 -9.08 16.21
C SER A 21 -2.16 -10.00 15.03
N ARG A 22 -1.29 -10.92 14.68
CA ARG A 22 -1.58 -11.91 13.64
C ARG A 22 -2.83 -12.76 13.95
N ASP A 23 -3.03 -13.07 15.21
CA ASP A 23 -4.17 -13.90 15.63
C ASP A 23 -5.51 -13.17 15.59
N GLU A 24 -5.52 -11.86 15.83
CA GLU A 24 -6.70 -11.01 15.75
C GLU A 24 -7.03 -10.57 14.32
N SER A 25 -6.06 -10.67 13.39
CA SER A 25 -6.19 -10.11 12.04
C SER A 25 -7.37 -10.69 11.26
N GLU A 26 -7.67 -11.98 11.40
CA GLU A 26 -8.75 -12.64 10.66
C GLU A 26 -10.14 -12.16 11.11
N SER A 27 -10.34 -11.98 12.42
CA SER A 27 -11.60 -11.47 12.99
C SER A 27 -11.81 -9.99 12.58
N LEU A 28 -10.80 -9.16 12.82
CA LEU A 28 -10.90 -7.71 12.59
C LEU A 28 -10.90 -7.35 11.09
N TYR A 29 -10.28 -8.19 10.25
CA TYR A 29 -10.33 -7.98 8.80
C TYR A 29 -11.79 -7.96 8.28
N GLY A 30 -12.63 -8.89 8.72
CA GLY A 30 -14.03 -8.92 8.35
C GLY A 30 -14.86 -7.74 8.87
N ASP A 31 -14.43 -7.12 9.96
CA ASP A 31 -15.12 -5.96 10.54
C ASP A 31 -14.84 -4.67 9.75
N TYR A 32 -13.64 -4.53 9.19
CA TYR A 32 -13.20 -3.29 8.52
C TYR A 32 -13.16 -3.38 7.00
N VAL A 33 -12.82 -4.53 6.41
CA VAL A 33 -12.77 -4.70 4.96
C VAL A 33 -14.09 -5.25 4.45
N ASN A 34 -14.86 -4.39 3.79
CA ASN A 34 -16.23 -4.70 3.38
C ASN A 34 -16.32 -5.29 1.99
N GLU A 35 -15.38 -4.95 1.10
CA GLU A 35 -15.37 -5.42 -0.28
C GLU A 35 -13.95 -5.77 -0.72
N GLU A 36 -13.86 -6.82 -1.53
CA GLU A 36 -12.66 -7.27 -2.20
C GLU A 36 -12.96 -7.37 -3.69
N LEU A 37 -12.39 -6.49 -4.50
CA LEU A 37 -12.65 -6.41 -5.93
C LEU A 37 -11.45 -6.87 -6.73
N SER A 38 -11.68 -7.69 -7.73
CA SER A 38 -10.70 -8.04 -8.76
C SER A 38 -10.90 -7.14 -9.97
N LEU A 39 -9.96 -6.24 -10.24
CA LEU A 39 -10.06 -5.28 -11.34
C LEU A 39 -9.31 -5.78 -12.58
N MET A 40 -9.94 -5.65 -13.73
CA MET A 40 -9.30 -5.81 -15.04
C MET A 40 -8.52 -4.54 -15.40
N SER A 41 -7.71 -4.60 -16.45
CA SER A 41 -6.87 -3.46 -16.90
C SER A 41 -7.67 -2.22 -17.35
N ASP A 42 -8.93 -2.40 -17.72
CA ASP A 42 -9.86 -1.30 -18.06
C ASP A 42 -10.62 -0.72 -16.85
N GLY A 43 -10.34 -1.24 -15.65
CA GLY A 43 -11.00 -0.85 -14.41
C GLY A 43 -12.33 -1.55 -14.12
N SER A 44 -12.81 -2.41 -14.99
CA SER A 44 -14.02 -3.21 -14.73
C SER A 44 -13.74 -4.33 -13.72
N VAL A 45 -14.80 -4.81 -13.05
CA VAL A 45 -14.69 -5.84 -12.03
C VAL A 45 -14.87 -7.22 -12.67
N ASP A 46 -13.96 -8.14 -12.35
CA ASP A 46 -14.07 -9.56 -12.67
C ASP A 46 -14.60 -10.31 -11.44
N GLU A 47 -15.89 -10.59 -11.40
CA GLU A 47 -16.56 -11.27 -10.29
C GLU A 47 -16.19 -12.76 -10.16
N GLN A 48 -15.54 -13.35 -11.18
CA GLN A 48 -15.14 -14.75 -11.17
C GLN A 48 -13.81 -14.99 -10.47
N VAL A 49 -13.03 -13.93 -10.25
CA VAL A 49 -11.71 -14.00 -9.63
C VAL A 49 -11.76 -13.46 -8.20
N ASN A 50 -11.42 -14.32 -7.24
CA ASN A 50 -11.31 -13.91 -5.85
C ASN A 50 -10.09 -12.99 -5.65
N ALA A 51 -10.35 -11.72 -5.33
CA ALA A 51 -9.33 -10.69 -5.18
C ALA A 51 -8.27 -11.01 -4.13
N PHE A 52 -8.68 -11.61 -3.01
CA PHE A 52 -7.76 -11.97 -1.93
C PHE A 52 -6.73 -13.02 -2.37
N ASN A 53 -7.08 -13.89 -3.30
CA ASN A 53 -6.19 -14.95 -3.79
C ASN A 53 -5.27 -14.50 -4.94
N ILE A 54 -5.41 -13.29 -5.45
CA ILE A 54 -4.53 -12.76 -6.50
C ILE A 54 -3.10 -12.67 -5.99
N ASN A 55 -2.18 -13.27 -6.74
CA ASN A 55 -0.74 -13.14 -6.53
C ASN A 55 -0.19 -12.07 -7.47
N LEU A 56 0.02 -10.86 -6.95
CA LEU A 56 0.48 -9.72 -7.73
C LEU A 56 1.81 -9.99 -8.47
N ALA A 57 2.71 -10.78 -7.87
CA ALA A 57 3.98 -11.17 -8.51
C ALA A 57 3.82 -11.99 -9.79
N LEU A 58 2.71 -12.71 -9.90
CA LEU A 58 2.37 -13.46 -11.10
C LEU A 58 1.57 -12.60 -12.08
N GLU A 59 0.67 -11.76 -11.57
CA GLU A 59 -0.16 -10.90 -12.41
C GLU A 59 0.66 -9.94 -13.27
N ILE A 60 1.66 -9.27 -12.67
CA ILE A 60 2.50 -8.29 -13.39
C ILE A 60 3.36 -8.89 -14.52
N LYS A 61 3.44 -10.23 -14.61
CA LYS A 61 4.15 -10.96 -15.66
C LYS A 61 3.26 -11.36 -16.83
N LYS A 62 1.93 -11.24 -16.68
CA LYS A 62 0.96 -11.54 -17.73
C LYS A 62 0.87 -10.38 -18.72
N ASP A 63 0.30 -10.66 -19.89
CA ASP A 63 -0.12 -9.61 -20.80
C ASP A 63 -1.16 -8.71 -20.13
N GLN A 64 -1.11 -7.42 -20.38
CA GLN A 64 -1.92 -6.41 -19.69
C GLN A 64 -3.42 -6.73 -19.68
N VAL A 65 -3.95 -7.27 -20.76
CA VAL A 65 -5.37 -7.65 -20.89
C VAL A 65 -5.78 -8.79 -19.93
N ASP A 66 -4.81 -9.65 -19.59
CA ASP A 66 -5.04 -10.82 -18.73
C ASP A 66 -4.75 -10.54 -17.23
N GLN A 67 -4.20 -9.37 -16.93
CA GLN A 67 -3.88 -8.99 -15.55
C GLN A 67 -5.13 -8.74 -14.73
N ARG A 68 -5.06 -9.13 -13.46
CA ARG A 68 -6.08 -8.83 -12.44
C ARG A 68 -5.41 -8.18 -11.25
N PHE A 69 -5.98 -7.08 -10.79
CA PHE A 69 -5.45 -6.30 -9.68
C PHE A 69 -6.47 -6.27 -8.55
N PRO A 70 -6.07 -6.65 -7.33
CA PRO A 70 -6.97 -6.60 -6.19
C PRO A 70 -7.12 -5.16 -5.68
N LEU A 71 -8.34 -4.80 -5.33
CA LEU A 71 -8.69 -3.59 -4.62
C LEU A 71 -9.51 -3.98 -3.39
N TYR A 72 -9.10 -3.49 -2.22
CA TYR A 72 -9.83 -3.71 -0.97
C TYR A 72 -10.49 -2.40 -0.57
N ILE A 73 -11.76 -2.47 -0.19
CA ILE A 73 -12.51 -1.31 0.31
C ILE A 73 -12.70 -1.50 1.80
N ALA A 74 -12.13 -0.62 2.59
CA ALA A 74 -12.20 -0.61 4.04
C ALA A 74 -13.03 0.58 4.55
N ASN A 75 -13.75 0.36 5.64
CA ASN A 75 -14.44 1.43 6.37
C ASN A 75 -13.92 1.47 7.81
N VAL A 76 -13.42 2.62 8.21
CA VAL A 76 -12.91 2.89 9.55
C VAL A 76 -13.52 4.20 10.03
N GLU A 77 -14.21 4.19 11.17
CA GLU A 77 -14.85 5.38 11.73
C GLU A 77 -15.76 6.12 10.72
N ASN A 78 -16.56 5.36 9.97
CA ASN A 78 -17.45 5.86 8.91
C ASN A 78 -16.74 6.55 7.72
N GLN A 79 -15.43 6.35 7.57
CA GLN A 79 -14.67 6.81 6.42
C GLN A 79 -14.29 5.62 5.54
N LYS A 80 -14.45 5.78 4.23
CA LYS A 80 -14.08 4.78 3.24
C LYS A 80 -12.64 4.98 2.79
N PHE A 81 -11.91 3.87 2.69
CA PHE A 81 -10.55 3.83 2.16
C PHE A 81 -10.42 2.80 1.06
N TYR A 82 -9.63 3.12 0.05
CA TYR A 82 -9.25 2.21 -1.03
C TYR A 82 -7.85 1.70 -0.78
N VAL A 83 -7.71 0.41 -0.52
CA VAL A 83 -6.41 -0.24 -0.24
C VAL A 83 -5.93 -0.98 -1.48
N ILE A 84 -4.75 -0.60 -1.93
CA ILE A 84 -4.14 -1.07 -3.17
C ILE A 84 -2.81 -1.75 -2.82
N PRO A 85 -2.57 -2.99 -3.28
CA PRO A 85 -1.29 -3.63 -3.09
C PRO A 85 -0.20 -3.00 -3.95
N LEU A 86 0.98 -2.90 -3.39
CA LEU A 86 2.18 -2.41 -4.05
C LEU A 86 3.23 -3.53 -4.11
N ARG A 87 4.01 -3.55 -5.17
CA ARG A 87 5.14 -4.45 -5.31
C ARG A 87 6.25 -3.77 -6.09
N GLY A 88 7.48 -3.95 -5.64
CA GLY A 88 8.65 -3.37 -6.27
C GLY A 88 9.91 -4.21 -6.05
N ALA A 89 11.00 -3.76 -6.66
CA ALA A 89 12.33 -4.28 -6.40
C ALA A 89 13.01 -3.37 -5.38
N GLY A 90 13.46 -3.95 -4.28
CA GLY A 90 14.40 -3.33 -3.38
C GLY A 90 15.84 -3.44 -3.91
N LEU A 91 16.80 -3.04 -3.13
CA LEU A 91 18.22 -3.12 -3.52
C LEU A 91 18.70 -4.57 -3.64
N TRP A 92 18.26 -5.43 -2.74
CA TRP A 92 18.69 -6.83 -2.67
C TRP A 92 17.59 -7.83 -2.99
N ALA A 93 16.34 -7.49 -2.74
CA ALA A 93 15.22 -8.39 -2.93
C ALA A 93 13.91 -7.65 -3.21
N GLU A 94 12.83 -8.42 -3.30
CA GLU A 94 11.49 -7.88 -3.48
C GLU A 94 11.02 -7.15 -2.23
N ILE A 95 10.32 -6.03 -2.46
CA ILE A 95 9.56 -5.30 -1.48
C ILE A 95 8.09 -5.29 -1.90
N TRP A 96 7.21 -5.29 -0.93
CA TRP A 96 5.77 -5.22 -1.17
C TRP A 96 5.08 -4.43 -0.06
N GLY A 97 3.87 -4.09 -0.26
CA GLY A 97 3.09 -3.37 0.72
C GLY A 97 1.69 -3.03 0.25
N TYR A 98 1.05 -2.17 1.00
CA TYR A 98 -0.27 -1.66 0.71
C TYR A 98 -0.30 -0.16 0.92
N ILE A 99 -1.02 0.53 0.05
CA ILE A 99 -1.34 1.95 0.21
C ILE A 99 -2.84 2.08 0.36
N ALA A 100 -3.27 2.81 1.37
CA ALA A 100 -4.66 3.18 1.56
C ALA A 100 -4.87 4.62 1.13
N LEU A 101 -5.82 4.85 0.24
CA LEU A 101 -6.23 6.17 -0.23
C LEU A 101 -7.56 6.55 0.40
N LYS A 102 -7.72 7.83 0.72
CA LYS A 102 -9.01 8.42 1.11
C LYS A 102 -9.98 8.46 -0.08
N GLU A 103 -11.23 8.82 0.15
CA GLU A 103 -12.29 8.84 -0.90
C GLU A 103 -11.98 9.75 -2.09
N ASP A 104 -11.11 10.76 -1.91
CA ASP A 104 -10.67 11.64 -3.00
C ASP A 104 -9.74 10.94 -4.02
N ILE A 105 -9.34 9.69 -3.74
CA ILE A 105 -8.40 8.90 -4.57
C ILE A 105 -7.12 9.71 -4.88
N ASN A 106 -6.67 10.47 -3.90
CA ASN A 106 -5.50 11.34 -3.99
C ASN A 106 -4.72 11.41 -2.67
N THR A 107 -5.41 11.49 -1.53
CA THR A 107 -4.78 11.62 -0.22
C THR A 107 -4.49 10.26 0.37
N ILE A 108 -3.25 10.04 0.78
CA ILE A 108 -2.84 8.81 1.44
C ILE A 108 -3.34 8.82 2.89
N LYS A 109 -4.08 7.78 3.28
CA LYS A 109 -4.43 7.49 4.68
C LYS A 109 -3.24 6.90 5.41
N GLY A 110 -2.57 5.94 4.78
CA GLY A 110 -1.42 5.24 5.34
C GLY A 110 -0.87 4.21 4.38
N VAL A 111 0.27 3.66 4.74
CA VAL A 111 0.95 2.60 4.01
C VAL A 111 1.39 1.50 4.97
N SER A 112 1.59 0.31 4.44
CA SER A 112 2.35 -0.75 5.09
C SER A 112 3.36 -1.30 4.11
N PHE A 113 4.58 -1.56 4.56
CA PHE A 113 5.64 -2.15 3.73
C PHE A 113 6.23 -3.37 4.41
N ASP A 114 6.74 -4.27 3.58
CA ASP A 114 7.48 -5.44 3.99
C ASP A 114 8.54 -5.77 2.94
N HIS A 115 9.53 -6.59 3.31
CA HIS A 115 10.64 -6.95 2.44
C HIS A 115 11.09 -8.39 2.67
N LYS A 116 11.72 -8.98 1.67
CA LYS A 116 12.23 -10.35 1.77
C LYS A 116 13.58 -10.44 2.48
N SER A 117 14.50 -9.55 2.17
CA SER A 117 15.90 -9.63 2.62
C SER A 117 16.66 -8.31 2.51
N GLU A 118 16.03 -7.17 2.78
CA GLU A 118 16.75 -5.90 2.83
C GLU A 118 17.63 -5.81 4.09
N THR A 119 18.70 -5.03 4.03
CA THR A 119 19.67 -4.90 5.11
C THR A 119 19.13 -4.03 6.23
N ALA A 120 19.22 -4.49 7.48
CA ALA A 120 18.88 -3.73 8.67
C ALA A 120 19.69 -2.42 8.75
N GLY A 121 19.04 -1.32 9.12
CA GLY A 121 19.65 0.02 9.15
C GLY A 121 19.83 0.67 7.77
N LEU A 122 19.36 0.01 6.70
CA LEU A 122 19.38 0.49 5.32
C LEU A 122 18.00 0.25 4.69
N GLY A 123 17.90 -0.57 3.65
CA GLY A 123 16.63 -0.83 2.94
C GLY A 123 15.52 -1.42 3.81
N ALA A 124 15.82 -2.15 4.88
CA ALA A 124 14.84 -2.67 5.82
C ALA A 124 14.09 -1.58 6.62
N GLU A 125 14.60 -0.35 6.64
CA GLU A 125 13.95 0.79 7.31
C GLU A 125 12.61 1.19 6.67
N ILE A 126 12.27 0.63 5.51
CA ILE A 126 10.93 0.82 4.90
C ILE A 126 9.79 0.35 5.81
N THR A 127 10.09 -0.51 6.81
CA THR A 127 9.11 -1.01 7.79
C THR A 127 9.04 -0.16 9.05
N GLU A 128 9.94 0.81 9.23
CA GLU A 128 10.01 1.65 10.42
C GLU A 128 8.92 2.73 10.43
N ASP A 129 8.40 3.04 11.61
CA ASP A 129 7.30 3.98 11.80
C ASP A 129 7.61 5.37 11.22
N TRP A 130 8.84 5.86 11.36
CA TRP A 130 9.21 7.17 10.83
C TRP A 130 9.05 7.26 9.30
N PHE A 131 9.40 6.17 8.59
CA PHE A 131 9.26 6.11 7.14
C PHE A 131 7.80 5.92 6.73
N ILE A 132 7.10 4.97 7.34
CA ILE A 132 5.69 4.70 7.08
C ILE A 132 4.84 5.95 7.32
N ASN A 133 5.04 6.63 8.45
CA ASN A 133 4.26 7.80 8.82
C ASN A 133 4.54 9.02 7.93
N SER A 134 5.66 9.06 7.22
CA SER A 134 5.97 10.15 6.29
C SER A 134 4.99 10.22 5.12
N PHE A 135 4.37 9.10 4.75
CA PHE A 135 3.37 9.03 3.68
C PHE A 135 1.99 9.56 4.08
N ASN A 136 1.70 9.66 5.38
CA ASN A 136 0.37 10.09 5.84
C ASN A 136 0.05 11.49 5.33
N ASP A 137 -1.14 11.63 4.74
CA ASP A 137 -1.69 12.85 4.15
C ASP A 137 -0.97 13.34 2.88
N GLU A 138 0.08 12.67 2.41
CA GLU A 138 0.68 12.96 1.11
C GLU A 138 -0.32 12.78 -0.04
N LYS A 139 -0.15 13.59 -1.08
CA LYS A 139 -0.92 13.47 -2.32
C LYS A 139 -0.18 12.59 -3.32
N ILE A 140 -0.95 11.87 -4.14
CA ILE A 140 -0.41 11.07 -5.26
C ILE A 140 -0.63 11.72 -6.63
N LYS A 141 -1.35 12.87 -6.65
CA LYS A 141 -1.59 13.66 -7.86
C LYS A 141 -0.96 15.03 -7.71
N ASP A 142 -0.51 15.58 -8.83
CA ASP A 142 -0.03 16.96 -8.93
C ASP A 142 -1.17 17.99 -8.86
N SER A 143 -0.82 19.28 -8.95
CA SER A 143 -1.79 20.39 -8.94
C SER A 143 -2.76 20.36 -10.13
N ASP A 144 -2.40 19.72 -11.22
CA ASP A 144 -3.26 19.57 -12.42
C ASP A 144 -4.13 18.30 -12.36
N GLY A 145 -4.01 17.52 -11.28
CA GLY A 145 -4.77 16.29 -11.07
C GLY A 145 -4.21 15.05 -11.76
N ASN A 146 -3.00 15.13 -12.31
CA ASN A 146 -2.34 13.97 -12.91
C ASN A 146 -1.71 13.09 -11.84
N PHE A 147 -1.80 11.78 -12.04
CA PHE A 147 -1.12 10.83 -11.17
C PHE A 147 0.41 10.92 -11.34
N VAL A 148 1.10 11.18 -10.23
CA VAL A 148 2.57 11.28 -10.18
C VAL A 148 3.19 10.34 -9.14
N GLY A 149 2.40 9.86 -8.18
CA GLY A 149 2.89 9.06 -7.07
C GLY A 149 3.56 9.89 -5.98
N VAL A 150 4.45 9.27 -5.20
CA VAL A 150 5.28 9.93 -4.17
C VAL A 150 6.73 9.67 -4.47
N TYR A 151 7.52 10.72 -4.53
CA TYR A 151 8.96 10.67 -4.80
C TYR A 151 9.75 10.59 -3.49
N LEU A 152 10.80 9.76 -3.50
CA LEU A 152 11.78 9.72 -2.42
C LEU A 152 12.95 10.64 -2.78
N THR A 153 13.20 11.66 -1.97
CA THR A 153 14.24 12.67 -2.23
C THR A 153 15.34 12.62 -1.17
N LYS A 154 16.59 12.75 -1.61
CA LYS A 154 17.74 12.77 -0.69
C LYS A 154 17.95 14.12 -0.01
N THR A 155 17.45 15.15 -0.62
CA THR A 155 17.51 16.53 -0.11
C THR A 155 16.10 17.10 -0.19
N ASN A 156 15.33 16.85 0.83
CA ASN A 156 14.02 17.45 0.95
C ASN A 156 14.19 18.91 1.40
N ASN A 157 13.59 19.84 0.68
CA ASN A 157 13.53 21.25 1.09
C ASN A 157 12.51 21.48 2.21
N ASP A 158 11.77 20.44 2.60
CA ASP A 158 10.81 20.43 3.70
C ASP A 158 11.20 19.38 4.77
N PRO A 159 12.24 19.67 5.61
CA PRO A 159 12.75 18.73 6.61
C PRO A 159 11.78 18.57 7.78
N GLY A 160 10.74 17.97 7.65
CA GLY A 160 9.64 17.75 8.60
C GLY A 160 8.40 17.33 7.88
N ASN A 161 8.50 17.29 6.57
CA ASN A 161 7.44 16.84 5.67
C ASN A 161 6.10 17.53 5.98
N SER A 162 6.14 18.85 6.11
CA SER A 162 4.99 19.68 6.45
C SER A 162 4.12 19.99 5.22
N ASP A 163 4.74 20.06 4.03
CA ASP A 163 4.03 20.23 2.76
C ASP A 163 3.55 18.87 2.24
N LYS A 164 2.27 18.60 2.40
CA LYS A 164 1.63 17.36 1.95
C LYS A 164 1.15 17.39 0.50
N THR A 165 1.56 18.40 -0.27
CA THR A 165 1.14 18.59 -1.67
C THR A 165 2.29 18.55 -2.67
N ASP A 166 3.52 18.44 -2.19
CA ASP A 166 4.72 18.40 -3.03
C ASP A 166 5.00 17.01 -3.63
N ASN A 167 4.28 15.98 -3.18
CA ASN A 167 4.45 14.58 -3.59
C ASN A 167 5.83 14.01 -3.22
N GLU A 168 6.48 14.50 -2.19
CA GLU A 168 7.83 14.13 -1.80
C GLU A 168 7.92 13.67 -0.33
N ILE A 169 8.77 12.70 -0.07
CA ILE A 169 9.19 12.28 1.27
C ILE A 169 10.70 12.04 1.30
N ASP A 170 11.27 12.02 2.50
CA ASP A 170 12.69 11.72 2.69
C ASP A 170 13.05 10.29 2.31
N ALA A 171 14.11 10.13 1.52
CA ALA A 171 14.64 8.83 1.16
C ALA A 171 15.37 8.16 2.33
N ILE A 172 15.35 6.84 2.35
CA ILE A 172 16.16 6.01 3.24
C ILE A 172 17.61 6.04 2.79
N SER A 173 18.54 6.22 3.72
CA SER A 173 19.97 6.17 3.46
C SER A 173 20.37 4.77 2.97
N GLY A 174 21.07 4.71 1.82
CA GLY A 174 21.56 3.45 1.25
C GLY A 174 20.51 2.63 0.50
N ALA A 175 19.41 3.25 0.14
CA ALA A 175 18.42 2.68 -0.77
C ALA A 175 18.62 3.25 -2.19
#